data_ea668e5e3318bfbae2817e9cdd736149
#
_entry.id   ea668e5e3318bfbae2817e9cdd736149
#
_cell.length_a   1.000
_cell.length_b   1.000
_cell.length_c   1.000
_cell.angle_alpha   90.00
_cell.angle_beta   90.00
_cell.angle_gamma   90.00
#
_symmetry.space_group_name_H-M   'P 1'
#
loop_
_entity.id
_entity.type
_entity.pdbx_description
1 polymer ?
#
loop_
_entity_poly.entity_id
_entity_poly.type
_entity_poly.pdbx_seq_one_letter_code
_entity_poly.pdbx_strand_id
1 'polypeptide(L)'
;AGVADRINEQIKFRERWRPFCPSMLDTVAPQMLSVDHPSPFMTFTFDVKEGWAERVPEVVHEDGTARAQVLKRDYNPRYYDLMKELEAMTGNGVVLNTSLNRRGEPMVCSPTDALNMFYGSDLQFLIMEDVLVVKERES
;
A
#
# COMPACT_ATOMS: atom_id res chain seq x y z
N ALA A 1 9.03 -7.70 9.10
CA ALA A 1 10.19 -6.95 8.60
C ALA A 1 10.63 -7.51 7.26
N GLY A 2 11.08 -6.67 6.32
CA GLY A 2 11.59 -7.07 5.01
C GLY A 2 10.56 -7.18 3.89
N VAL A 3 9.32 -6.78 4.14
CA VAL A 3 8.28 -6.75 3.09
C VAL A 3 8.59 -5.67 2.06
N ALA A 4 9.02 -4.49 2.50
CA ALA A 4 9.42 -3.40 1.60
C ALA A 4 10.60 -3.81 0.71
N ASP A 5 11.64 -4.44 1.28
CA ASP A 5 12.79 -4.94 0.53
C ASP A 5 12.34 -5.95 -0.53
N ARG A 6 11.52 -6.93 -0.15
CA ARG A 6 11.00 -7.93 -1.08
C ARG A 6 10.18 -7.30 -2.21
N ILE A 7 9.31 -6.33 -1.90
CA ILE A 7 8.54 -5.62 -2.91
C ILE A 7 9.47 -4.83 -3.84
N ASN A 8 10.46 -4.12 -3.30
CA ASN A 8 11.41 -3.36 -4.11
C ASN A 8 12.22 -4.26 -5.04
N GLU A 9 12.71 -5.41 -4.57
CA GLU A 9 13.56 -6.31 -5.34
C GLU A 9 12.77 -7.18 -6.32
N GLN A 10 11.70 -7.84 -5.87
CA GLN A 10 11.04 -8.91 -6.61
C GLN A 10 9.83 -8.46 -7.42
N ILE A 11 9.27 -7.30 -7.09
CA ILE A 11 8.08 -6.77 -7.76
C ILE A 11 8.37 -5.47 -8.50
N LYS A 12 9.03 -4.53 -7.84
CA LYS A 12 9.30 -3.19 -8.39
C LYS A 12 10.62 -3.11 -9.15
N PHE A 13 11.57 -4.01 -8.90
CA PHE A 13 12.92 -4.00 -9.47
C PHE A 13 13.63 -2.65 -9.32
N ARG A 14 13.59 -2.10 -8.09
CA ARG A 14 14.15 -0.79 -7.76
C ARG A 14 15.00 -0.83 -6.49
N GLU A 15 15.62 0.27 -6.16
CA GLU A 15 16.50 0.43 -5.01
C GLU A 15 15.78 0.13 -3.69
N ARG A 16 16.41 -0.59 -2.75
CA ARG A 16 15.87 -0.97 -1.44
C ARG A 16 15.49 0.23 -0.58
N TRP A 17 16.28 1.30 -0.63
CA TRP A 17 16.08 2.50 0.20
C TRP A 17 14.84 3.33 -0.17
N ARG A 18 14.19 3.03 -1.29
CA ARG A 18 13.00 3.81 -1.69
C ARG A 18 11.83 3.52 -0.76
N PRO A 19 11.29 4.56 -0.10
CA PRO A 19 10.21 4.38 0.85
C PRO A 19 8.90 4.03 0.15
N PHE A 20 8.01 3.42 0.91
CA PHE A 20 6.62 3.21 0.54
C PHE A 20 5.70 4.15 1.30
N CYS A 21 4.47 4.23 0.85
CA CYS A 21 3.44 5.07 1.43
C CYS A 21 2.38 4.20 2.09
N PRO A 22 1.79 4.61 3.23
CA PRO A 22 0.63 3.93 3.77
C PRO A 22 -0.67 4.39 3.09
N SER A 23 -1.59 3.45 2.86
CA SER A 23 -3.02 3.76 2.84
C SER A 23 -3.62 3.37 4.19
N MET A 24 -4.46 4.21 4.75
CA MET A 24 -5.08 3.98 6.06
C MET A 24 -6.53 4.45 6.09
N LEU A 25 -7.30 3.87 6.99
CA LEU A 25 -8.65 4.34 7.28
C LEU A 25 -8.62 5.72 7.93
N ASP A 26 -9.63 6.53 7.66
CA ASP A 26 -9.83 7.84 8.31
C ASP A 26 -9.99 7.73 9.83
N THR A 27 -10.47 6.59 10.33
CA THR A 27 -10.54 6.29 11.77
C THR A 27 -9.18 6.00 12.40
N VAL A 28 -8.19 5.59 11.61
CA VAL A 28 -6.80 5.31 12.06
C VAL A 28 -5.92 6.54 11.93
N ALA A 29 -6.15 7.38 10.92
CA ALA A 29 -5.31 8.55 10.64
C ALA A 29 -5.08 9.45 11.86
N PRO A 30 -6.11 9.84 12.67
CA PRO A 30 -5.91 10.65 13.87
C PRO A 30 -5.10 9.95 14.97
N GLN A 31 -5.01 8.63 14.94
CA GLN A 31 -4.22 7.86 15.90
C GLN A 31 -2.74 7.81 15.50
N MET A 32 -2.46 7.73 14.20
CA MET A 32 -1.13 7.56 13.65
C MET A 32 -0.45 8.88 13.28
N LEU A 33 -1.19 9.83 12.72
CA LEU A 33 -0.63 11.09 12.20
C LEU A 33 -0.74 12.22 13.22
N SER A 34 0.24 13.13 13.21
CA SER A 34 0.30 14.27 14.14
C SER A 34 -0.75 15.34 13.85
N VAL A 35 -1.22 15.42 12.61
CA VAL A 35 -2.19 16.41 12.14
C VAL A 35 -3.35 15.73 11.45
N ASP A 36 -4.58 16.18 11.76
CA ASP A 36 -5.78 15.76 11.05
C ASP A 36 -5.98 16.65 9.81
N HIS A 37 -5.56 16.13 8.66
CA HIS A 37 -5.68 16.82 7.37
C HIS A 37 -6.14 15.82 6.29
N PRO A 38 -7.12 16.16 5.44
CA PRO A 38 -7.54 15.32 4.34
C PRO A 38 -6.36 15.03 3.38
N SER A 39 -6.08 13.75 3.13
CA SER A 39 -5.01 13.33 2.22
C SER A 39 -5.46 12.16 1.35
N PRO A 40 -6.41 12.34 0.42
CA PRO A 40 -6.93 11.23 -0.38
C PRO A 40 -5.95 10.76 -1.47
N PHE A 41 -4.91 11.54 -1.82
CA PHE A 41 -4.05 11.30 -2.98
C PHE A 41 -2.55 11.25 -2.67
N MET A 42 -2.15 11.04 -1.40
CA MET A 42 -0.72 10.96 -1.00
C MET A 42 0.09 12.21 -1.41
N THR A 43 -0.48 13.39 -1.28
CA THR A 43 0.16 14.67 -1.67
C THR A 43 0.88 15.36 -0.52
N PHE A 44 0.61 14.94 0.71
CA PHE A 44 1.17 15.52 1.92
C PHE A 44 1.97 14.49 2.71
N THR A 45 3.01 14.95 3.38
CA THR A 45 3.81 14.19 4.35
C THR A 45 3.45 14.63 5.75
N PHE A 46 3.32 13.68 6.66
CA PHE A 46 2.89 13.88 8.04
C PHE A 46 3.91 13.28 9.01
N ASP A 47 4.14 13.92 10.13
CA ASP A 47 4.86 13.30 11.24
C ASP A 47 4.02 12.14 11.80
N VAL A 48 4.68 11.03 12.07
CA VAL A 48 4.07 9.84 12.63
C VAL A 48 4.22 9.87 14.15
N LYS A 49 3.13 9.60 14.87
CA LYS A 49 3.12 9.55 16.33
C LYS A 49 3.93 8.39 16.86
N GLU A 50 4.48 8.59 18.06
CA GLU A 50 5.26 7.58 18.78
C GLU A 50 4.56 6.21 18.86
N GLY A 51 5.33 5.13 18.72
CA GLY A 51 4.88 3.74 18.74
C GLY A 51 4.30 3.25 17.39
N TRP A 52 3.96 4.13 16.46
CA TRP A 52 3.46 3.69 15.16
C TRP A 52 4.58 3.24 14.20
N ALA A 53 5.77 3.84 14.29
CA ALA A 53 6.92 3.40 13.51
C ALA A 53 7.29 1.93 13.77
N GLU A 54 7.10 1.45 15.00
CA GLU A 54 7.34 0.05 15.38
C GLU A 54 6.23 -0.89 14.87
N ARG A 55 4.99 -0.40 14.78
CA ARG A 55 3.83 -1.19 14.31
C ARG A 55 3.78 -1.34 12.79
N VAL A 56 4.19 -0.31 12.05
CA VAL A 56 4.12 -0.24 10.59
C VAL A 56 5.44 0.28 9.98
N PRO A 57 6.58 -0.33 10.31
CA PRO A 57 7.92 0.18 9.95
C PRO A 57 8.13 0.34 8.44
N GLU A 58 7.45 -0.44 7.63
CA GLU A 58 7.66 -0.50 6.18
C GLU A 58 7.09 0.73 5.43
N VAL A 59 6.33 1.58 6.12
CA VAL A 59 5.66 2.76 5.53
C VAL A 59 5.96 4.06 6.28
N VAL A 60 6.83 4.00 7.27
CA VAL A 60 7.37 5.17 7.97
C VAL A 60 8.78 5.42 7.46
N HIS A 61 9.08 6.66 7.08
CA HIS A 61 10.37 7.07 6.56
C HIS A 61 11.39 7.17 7.70
N GLU A 62 12.68 7.21 7.34
CA GLU A 62 13.78 7.32 8.33
C GLU A 62 13.70 8.59 9.20
N ASP A 63 13.10 9.65 8.67
CA ASP A 63 12.87 10.92 9.38
C ASP A 63 11.63 10.92 10.29
N GLY A 64 10.95 9.77 10.43
CA GLY A 64 9.76 9.63 11.26
C GLY A 64 8.48 10.13 10.59
N THR A 65 8.50 10.39 9.29
CA THR A 65 7.34 10.86 8.54
C THR A 65 6.69 9.74 7.71
N ALA A 66 5.46 9.99 7.22
CA ALA A 66 4.77 9.15 6.25
C ALA A 66 3.98 9.98 5.26
N ARG A 67 4.02 9.62 3.98
CA ARG A 67 3.22 10.24 2.93
C ARG A 67 1.91 9.46 2.75
N ALA A 68 0.97 9.72 3.63
CA ALA A 68 -0.24 8.93 3.80
C ALA A 68 -1.32 9.19 2.76
N GLN A 69 -2.02 8.13 2.36
CA GLN A 69 -3.35 8.19 1.78
C GLN A 69 -4.38 7.90 2.87
N VAL A 70 -5.23 8.85 3.18
CA VAL A 70 -6.32 8.71 4.15
C VAL A 70 -7.61 8.38 3.40
N LEU A 71 -8.15 7.20 3.64
CA LEU A 71 -9.33 6.69 2.97
C LEU A 71 -10.58 7.10 3.72
N LYS A 72 -11.52 7.70 2.99
CA LYS A 72 -12.91 7.86 3.41
C LYS A 72 -13.80 6.98 2.54
N ARG A 73 -14.87 6.46 3.14
CA ARG A 73 -15.78 5.55 2.42
C ARG A 73 -16.37 6.17 1.16
N ASP A 74 -16.66 7.46 1.19
CA ASP A 74 -17.26 8.19 0.07
C ASP A 74 -16.32 8.32 -1.14
N TYR A 75 -14.99 8.21 -0.95
CA TYR A 75 -14.01 8.32 -2.04
C TYR A 75 -13.83 7.00 -2.80
N ASN A 76 -13.82 5.88 -2.09
CA ASN A 76 -13.70 4.54 -2.66
C ASN A 76 -14.31 3.51 -1.70
N PRO A 77 -15.61 3.23 -1.80
CA PRO A 77 -16.29 2.33 -0.89
C PRO A 77 -15.70 0.92 -0.85
N ARG A 78 -15.37 0.34 -2.03
CA ARG A 78 -14.82 -1.03 -2.11
C ARG A 78 -13.47 -1.13 -1.40
N TYR A 79 -12.60 -0.16 -1.61
CA TYR A 79 -11.28 -0.16 -0.97
C TYR A 79 -11.41 0.10 0.53
N TYR A 80 -12.31 0.99 0.93
CA TYR A 80 -12.59 1.24 2.33
C TYR A 80 -13.10 -0.01 3.05
N ASP A 81 -14.07 -0.72 2.46
CA ASP A 81 -14.63 -1.95 3.02
C ASP A 81 -13.56 -3.05 3.12
N LEU A 82 -12.70 -3.22 2.10
CA LEU A 82 -11.54 -4.11 2.16
C LEU A 82 -10.60 -3.76 3.35
N MET A 83 -10.34 -2.48 3.56
CA MET A 83 -9.49 -2.03 4.66
C MET A 83 -10.13 -2.25 6.02
N LYS A 84 -11.46 -2.17 6.12
CA LYS A 84 -12.21 -2.50 7.35
C LYS A 84 -12.13 -3.99 7.68
N GLU A 85 -12.24 -4.87 6.70
CA GLU A 85 -12.04 -6.30 6.89
C GLU A 85 -10.60 -6.62 7.33
N LEU A 86 -9.61 -5.98 6.71
CA LEU A 86 -8.20 -6.13 7.12
C LEU A 86 -7.98 -5.66 8.56
N GLU A 87 -8.55 -4.51 8.95
CA GLU A 87 -8.48 -4.01 10.33
C GLU A 87 -9.07 -5.01 11.31
N ALA A 88 -10.23 -5.59 10.99
CA ALA A 88 -10.87 -6.61 11.83
C ALA A 88 -10.01 -7.87 12.01
N MET A 89 -9.29 -8.28 10.95
CA MET A 89 -8.43 -9.47 10.97
C MET A 89 -7.08 -9.24 11.66
N THR A 90 -6.50 -8.05 11.52
CA THR A 90 -5.10 -7.77 11.92
C THR A 90 -4.96 -6.81 13.10
N GLY A 91 -6.03 -6.10 13.43
CA GLY A 91 -5.99 -4.98 14.37
C GLY A 91 -5.33 -3.70 13.81
N ASN A 92 -4.98 -3.68 12.51
CA ASN A 92 -4.33 -2.55 11.87
C ASN A 92 -5.06 -2.16 10.58
N GLY A 93 -5.66 -0.98 10.56
CA GLY A 93 -6.29 -0.40 9.37
C GLY A 93 -5.30 0.37 8.48
N VAL A 94 -4.09 -0.18 8.29
CA VAL A 94 -2.99 0.41 7.50
C VAL A 94 -2.39 -0.64 6.58
N VAL A 95 -2.18 -0.29 5.31
CA VAL A 95 -1.46 -1.13 4.34
C VAL A 95 -0.39 -0.33 3.63
N LEU A 96 0.65 -1.03 3.17
CA LEU A 96 1.62 -0.50 2.25
C LEU A 96 0.98 -0.33 0.86
N ASN A 97 1.09 0.88 0.31
CA ASN A 97 0.58 1.22 -1.01
C ASN A 97 1.73 1.61 -1.95
N THR A 98 1.66 1.11 -3.18
CA THR A 98 2.58 1.50 -4.26
C THR A 98 1.87 1.39 -5.61
N SER A 99 2.33 2.15 -6.61
CA SER A 99 1.80 2.06 -7.97
C SER A 99 1.99 0.66 -8.57
N LEU A 100 1.05 0.20 -9.37
CA LEU A 100 1.18 -1.07 -10.09
C LEU A 100 1.96 -0.85 -11.40
N ASN A 101 3.29 -0.96 -11.32
CA ASN A 101 4.24 -0.88 -12.43
C ASN A 101 5.61 -1.40 -12.00
N ARG A 102 6.45 -1.80 -12.95
CA ARG A 102 7.88 -2.04 -12.72
C ARG A 102 8.70 -0.78 -12.95
N ARG A 103 9.99 -0.82 -12.59
CA ARG A 103 10.91 0.29 -12.85
C ARG A 103 10.98 0.61 -14.34
N GLY A 104 10.84 1.90 -14.67
CA GLY A 104 10.91 2.39 -16.05
C GLY A 104 9.66 2.17 -16.89
N GLU A 105 8.63 1.53 -16.32
CA GLU A 105 7.34 1.35 -16.98
C GLU A 105 6.30 2.34 -16.45
N PRO A 106 5.31 2.78 -17.27
CA PRO A 106 4.17 3.53 -16.78
C PRO A 106 3.30 2.64 -15.87
N MET A 107 2.41 3.26 -15.10
CA MET A 107 1.36 2.51 -14.38
C MET A 107 0.49 1.76 -15.36
N VAL A 108 0.03 0.58 -14.95
CA VAL A 108 -0.95 -0.19 -15.73
C VAL A 108 -2.20 0.65 -15.98
N CYS A 109 -2.74 0.58 -17.19
CA CYS A 109 -3.96 1.30 -17.57
C CYS A 109 -4.99 0.42 -18.29
N SER A 110 -4.67 -0.87 -18.48
CA SER A 110 -5.57 -1.85 -19.05
C SER A 110 -5.49 -3.20 -18.32
N PRO A 111 -6.50 -4.09 -18.43
CA PRO A 111 -6.41 -5.45 -17.92
C PRO A 111 -5.22 -6.23 -18.46
N THR A 112 -4.86 -6.03 -19.73
CA THR A 112 -3.70 -6.67 -20.34
C THR A 112 -2.39 -6.21 -19.69
N ASP A 113 -2.25 -4.91 -19.41
CA ASP A 113 -1.06 -4.39 -18.70
C ASP A 113 -0.98 -4.98 -17.29
N ALA A 114 -2.12 -5.07 -16.59
CA ALA A 114 -2.18 -5.66 -15.25
C ALA A 114 -1.76 -7.14 -15.26
N LEU A 115 -2.23 -7.92 -16.22
CA LEU A 115 -1.83 -9.33 -16.39
C LEU A 115 -0.35 -9.44 -16.75
N ASN A 116 0.18 -8.61 -17.64
CA ASN A 116 1.60 -8.59 -17.98
C ASN A 116 2.48 -8.26 -16.75
N MET A 117 2.06 -7.27 -15.96
CA MET A 117 2.73 -6.94 -14.70
C MET A 117 2.67 -8.11 -13.70
N PHE A 118 1.50 -8.74 -13.57
CA PHE A 118 1.27 -9.85 -12.65
C PHE A 118 2.15 -11.05 -13.00
N TYR A 119 2.09 -11.54 -14.24
CA TYR A 119 2.90 -12.69 -14.67
C TYR A 119 4.39 -12.40 -14.76
N GLY A 120 4.77 -11.16 -15.03
CA GLY A 120 6.17 -10.72 -15.10
C GLY A 120 6.81 -10.32 -13.76
N SER A 121 6.15 -10.57 -12.61
CA SER A 121 6.65 -10.25 -11.27
C SER A 121 6.29 -11.33 -10.25
N ASP A 122 6.73 -11.18 -9.01
CA ASP A 122 6.46 -12.11 -7.90
C ASP A 122 5.11 -11.86 -7.20
N LEU A 123 4.20 -11.08 -7.80
CA LEU A 123 2.84 -10.94 -7.29
C LEU A 123 2.13 -12.29 -7.29
N GLN A 124 1.48 -12.62 -6.19
CA GLN A 124 0.76 -13.90 -6.02
C GLN A 124 -0.73 -13.78 -6.33
N PHE A 125 -1.27 -12.58 -6.16
CA PHE A 125 -2.68 -12.29 -6.33
C PHE A 125 -2.84 -11.02 -7.15
N LEU A 126 -3.83 -11.01 -8.05
CA LEU A 126 -4.27 -9.82 -8.79
C LEU A 126 -5.79 -9.77 -8.74
N ILE A 127 -6.32 -8.66 -8.27
CA ILE A 127 -7.76 -8.39 -8.28
C ILE A 127 -8.04 -7.34 -9.35
N MET A 128 -8.97 -7.65 -10.24
CA MET A 128 -9.47 -6.74 -11.27
C MET A 128 -11.00 -6.79 -11.22
N GLU A 129 -11.61 -5.72 -10.75
CA GLU A 129 -13.06 -5.66 -10.51
C GLU A 129 -13.53 -6.81 -9.59
N ASP A 130 -14.27 -7.77 -10.11
CA ASP A 130 -14.80 -8.92 -9.41
C ASP A 130 -14.02 -10.23 -9.71
N VAL A 131 -12.88 -10.12 -10.38
CA VAL A 131 -12.04 -11.27 -10.77
C VAL A 131 -10.78 -11.31 -9.91
N LEU A 132 -10.55 -12.44 -9.24
CA LEU A 132 -9.31 -12.77 -8.57
C LEU A 132 -8.48 -13.71 -9.43
N VAL A 133 -7.27 -13.29 -9.79
CA VAL A 133 -6.26 -14.12 -10.46
C VAL A 133 -5.22 -14.55 -9.43
N VAL A 134 -4.92 -15.84 -9.39
CA VAL A 134 -3.97 -16.45 -8.45
C VAL A 134 -2.91 -17.22 -9.24
N LYS A 135 -1.64 -17.08 -8.87
CA LYS A 135 -0.59 -17.97 -9.38
C LYS A 135 -0.66 -19.31 -8.63
N GLU A 136 -0.76 -20.37 -9.36
CA GLU A 136 -0.53 -21.71 -8.78
C GLU A 136 0.94 -21.80 -8.34
N ARG A 137 1.17 -22.21 -7.10
CA ARG A 137 2.52 -22.55 -6.66
C ARG A 137 2.88 -23.89 -7.30
N GLU A 138 3.91 -23.90 -8.12
CA GLU A 138 4.55 -25.18 -8.47
C GLU A 138 5.03 -25.85 -7.17
N SER A 139 4.52 -27.03 -6.94
CA SER A 139 4.80 -27.86 -5.76
C SER A 139 6.19 -28.47 -5.84
#